data_0dd846d630ae20cb520ce4c93fc323a0
#
_entry.id   0dd846d630ae20cb520ce4c93fc323a0
#
_cell.length_a   1.000
_cell.length_b   1.000
_cell.length_c   1.000
_cell.angle_alpha   90.00
_cell.angle_beta   90.00
_cell.angle_gamma   90.00
#
_symmetry.space_group_name_H-M   'P 1'
#
loop_
_entity.id
_entity.type
_entity.pdbx_description
1 polymer ?
#
loop_
_entity_poly.entity_id
_entity_poly.type
_entity_poly.pdbx_seq_one_letter_code
_entity_poly.pdbx_strand_id
1 'polypeptide(L)'
;FYLDAGYCGKSVKTLLDIGAEYTSIDQSLADELGVRIFQDSLWMAPASYMKLGILNSLQIGSITLKNEICCVFPDGLAARNREATADSGITRIRAMLGISTLRKLSALTVDVEHGTITFDTGKQPQTGIANFMLKDNIPYLWLELNGIPAMMHWDTGMNAKPRLSGKFYAEHASSLPKLGSVRRGSEITAAGAAEYRYHALGGICAKIGSREVILPEVRVVFDTEDMHTAEVPGY
;
A
#
# COMPACT_ATOMS: atom_id res chain seq x y z
N PHE A 1 6.82 2.61 -5.05
CA PHE A 1 7.04 2.72 -6.52
C PHE A 1 6.36 3.97 -7.05
N TYR A 2 7.01 4.62 -8.06
CA TYR A 2 6.48 5.84 -8.69
C TYR A 2 6.43 5.66 -10.19
N LEU A 3 5.41 6.26 -10.80
CA LEU A 3 5.23 6.31 -12.25
C LEU A 3 4.69 7.68 -12.66
N ASP A 4 4.75 7.99 -13.95
CA ASP A 4 4.08 9.14 -14.51
C ASP A 4 2.69 8.72 -15.01
N ALA A 5 1.63 9.34 -14.48
CA ALA A 5 0.26 9.10 -14.91
C ALA A 5 -0.38 10.41 -15.38
N GLY A 6 -1.32 10.31 -16.33
CA GLY A 6 -2.03 11.45 -16.90
C GLY A 6 -3.36 11.70 -16.19
N TYR A 7 -3.50 12.84 -15.54
CA TYR A 7 -4.74 13.27 -14.88
C TYR A 7 -5.37 14.39 -15.69
N CYS A 8 -6.49 14.10 -16.34
CA CYS A 8 -7.17 15.07 -17.23
C CYS A 8 -6.22 15.74 -18.23
N GLY A 9 -5.28 14.97 -18.81
CA GLY A 9 -4.27 15.44 -19.75
C GLY A 9 -2.98 16.01 -19.14
N LYS A 10 -2.90 16.18 -17.82
CA LYS A 10 -1.71 16.64 -17.11
C LYS A 10 -0.91 15.45 -16.61
N SER A 11 0.39 15.37 -16.95
CA SER A 11 1.30 14.35 -16.39
C SER A 11 1.67 14.68 -14.96
N VAL A 12 1.52 13.70 -14.07
CA VAL A 12 1.79 13.82 -12.63
C VAL A 12 2.59 12.64 -12.14
N LYS A 13 3.66 12.89 -11.39
CA LYS A 13 4.40 11.85 -10.68
C LYS A 13 3.51 11.23 -9.60
N THR A 14 3.24 9.96 -9.73
CA THR A 14 2.20 9.26 -8.98
C THR A 14 2.79 8.10 -8.19
N LEU A 15 2.43 7.96 -6.93
CA LEU A 15 2.75 6.80 -6.12
C LEU A 15 1.85 5.63 -6.52
N LEU A 16 2.43 4.47 -6.76
CA LEU A 16 1.69 3.21 -6.87
C LEU A 16 1.48 2.65 -5.46
N ASP A 17 0.24 2.69 -5.00
CA ASP A 17 -0.14 2.34 -3.64
C ASP A 17 -1.33 1.38 -3.62
N ILE A 18 -1.04 0.08 -3.62
CA ILE A 18 -2.11 -0.93 -3.56
C ILE A 18 -2.73 -1.04 -2.16
N GLY A 19 -2.09 -0.50 -1.13
CA GLY A 19 -2.64 -0.39 0.21
C GLY A 19 -3.68 0.73 0.35
N ALA A 20 -3.70 1.68 -0.59
CA ALA A 20 -4.71 2.73 -0.62
C ALA A 20 -6.02 2.23 -1.26
N GLU A 21 -7.15 2.37 -0.57
CA GLU A 21 -8.46 1.97 -1.07
C GLU A 21 -8.83 2.73 -2.35
N TYR A 22 -8.62 4.05 -2.37
CA TYR A 22 -8.96 4.91 -3.48
C TYR A 22 -7.72 5.49 -4.15
N THR A 23 -7.80 5.66 -5.48
CA THR A 23 -6.92 6.60 -6.17
C THR A 23 -7.15 7.99 -5.59
N SER A 24 -6.08 8.68 -5.26
CA SER A 24 -6.15 9.91 -4.48
C SER A 24 -5.28 11.01 -5.08
N ILE A 25 -5.72 12.26 -4.93
CA ILE A 25 -4.97 13.46 -5.35
C ILE A 25 -5.03 14.51 -4.25
N ASP A 26 -4.05 15.42 -4.22
CA ASP A 26 -4.09 16.55 -3.29
C ASP A 26 -5.08 17.63 -3.73
N GLN A 27 -5.51 18.48 -2.78
CA GLN A 27 -6.48 19.53 -3.04
C GLN A 27 -6.01 20.50 -4.14
N SER A 28 -4.74 20.92 -4.11
CA SER A 28 -4.20 21.81 -5.15
C SER A 28 -4.28 21.19 -6.54
N LEU A 29 -4.02 19.89 -6.67
CA LEU A 29 -4.14 19.21 -7.96
C LEU A 29 -5.61 19.08 -8.37
N ALA A 30 -6.50 18.79 -7.44
CA ALA A 30 -7.93 18.72 -7.71
C ALA A 30 -8.45 20.05 -8.25
N ASP A 31 -8.04 21.18 -7.65
CA ASP A 31 -8.41 22.54 -8.08
C ASP A 31 -7.84 22.86 -9.48
N GLU A 32 -6.57 22.54 -9.72
CA GLU A 32 -5.92 22.70 -11.03
C GLU A 32 -6.64 21.92 -12.16
N LEU A 33 -7.14 20.73 -11.84
CA LEU A 33 -7.82 19.85 -12.81
C LEU A 33 -9.32 20.13 -12.93
N GLY A 34 -9.88 20.99 -12.09
CA GLY A 34 -11.32 21.25 -12.04
C GLY A 34 -12.13 20.01 -11.63
N VAL A 35 -11.62 19.22 -10.69
CA VAL A 35 -12.28 17.98 -10.25
C VAL A 35 -13.62 18.29 -9.63
N ARG A 36 -14.67 17.66 -10.15
CA ARG A 36 -16.02 17.80 -9.60
C ARG A 36 -16.14 17.00 -8.31
N ILE A 37 -16.26 17.70 -7.18
CA ILE A 37 -16.54 17.10 -5.87
C ILE A 37 -18.03 16.79 -5.78
N PHE A 38 -18.37 15.57 -5.34
CA PHE A 38 -19.75 15.14 -5.10
C PHE A 38 -20.01 14.76 -3.64
N GLN A 39 -18.96 14.60 -2.82
CA GLN A 39 -19.05 14.38 -1.40
C GLN A 39 -17.95 15.16 -0.69
N ASP A 40 -18.33 16.13 0.16
CA ASP A 40 -17.39 17.09 0.75
C ASP A 40 -16.64 16.56 1.97
N SER A 41 -17.19 15.56 2.64
CA SER A 41 -16.56 14.98 3.82
C SER A 41 -16.78 13.49 3.88
N LEU A 42 -15.72 12.72 3.71
CA LEU A 42 -15.67 11.31 3.96
C LEU A 42 -14.75 11.07 5.15
N TRP A 43 -15.27 10.40 6.18
CA TRP A 43 -14.45 9.99 7.31
C TRP A 43 -13.66 8.76 6.91
N MET A 44 -12.34 8.90 6.67
CA MET A 44 -11.49 7.79 6.24
C MET A 44 -10.57 7.28 7.35
N ALA A 45 -10.26 8.11 8.34
CA ALA A 45 -9.44 7.72 9.50
C ALA A 45 -9.65 8.73 10.65
N PRO A 46 -9.28 8.39 11.90
CA PRO A 46 -9.32 9.33 13.00
C PRO A 46 -8.61 10.65 12.62
N ALA A 47 -9.33 11.75 12.62
CA ALA A 47 -8.87 13.10 12.32
C ALA A 47 -8.58 13.44 10.85
N SER A 48 -9.02 12.64 9.86
CA SER A 48 -8.85 12.97 8.45
C SER A 48 -10.18 13.02 7.71
N TYR A 49 -10.53 14.19 7.21
CA TYR A 49 -11.64 14.36 6.28
C TYR A 49 -11.10 14.42 4.86
N MET A 50 -11.62 13.55 4.00
CA MET A 50 -11.33 13.54 2.58
C MET A 50 -12.60 13.86 1.81
N LYS A 51 -12.44 14.36 0.60
CA LYS A 51 -13.56 14.59 -0.33
C LYS A 51 -13.55 13.48 -1.37
N LEU A 52 -14.71 13.19 -1.94
CA LEU A 52 -14.80 12.35 -3.13
C LEU A 52 -15.11 13.21 -4.35
N GLY A 53 -14.33 12.99 -5.39
CA GLY A 53 -14.47 13.66 -6.67
C GLY A 53 -14.43 12.70 -7.85
N ILE A 54 -14.65 13.26 -9.03
CA ILE A 54 -14.60 12.50 -10.28
C ILE A 54 -13.52 13.11 -11.19
N LEU A 55 -12.53 12.29 -11.52
CA LEU A 55 -11.56 12.56 -12.57
C LEU A 55 -12.19 12.24 -13.93
N ASN A 56 -12.26 13.20 -14.82
CA ASN A 56 -12.82 13.00 -16.18
C ASN A 56 -11.99 11.97 -16.97
N SER A 57 -10.68 11.97 -16.79
CA SER A 57 -9.81 10.97 -17.39
C SER A 57 -8.57 10.72 -16.52
N LEU A 58 -8.17 9.46 -16.47
CA LEU A 58 -6.93 8.99 -15.85
C LEU A 58 -6.20 8.09 -16.84
N GLN A 59 -5.00 8.47 -17.26
CA GLN A 59 -4.17 7.72 -18.19
C GLN A 59 -3.01 7.05 -17.47
N ILE A 60 -2.86 5.75 -17.68
CA ILE A 60 -1.78 4.92 -17.12
C ILE A 60 -1.12 4.19 -18.29
N GLY A 61 0.06 4.63 -18.70
CA GLY A 61 0.67 4.16 -19.95
C GLY A 61 -0.25 4.42 -21.15
N SER A 62 -0.62 3.38 -21.88
CA SER A 62 -1.56 3.45 -23.02
C SER A 62 -3.03 3.32 -22.61
N ILE A 63 -3.33 3.02 -21.37
CA ILE A 63 -4.69 2.79 -20.87
C ILE A 63 -5.30 4.11 -20.42
N THR A 64 -6.51 4.41 -20.87
CA THR A 64 -7.28 5.57 -20.42
C THR A 64 -8.57 5.13 -19.77
N LEU A 65 -8.72 5.47 -18.50
CA LEU A 65 -9.94 5.29 -17.73
C LEU A 65 -10.70 6.61 -17.67
N LYS A 66 -12.04 6.55 -17.74
CA LYS A 66 -12.91 7.74 -17.72
C LYS A 66 -13.81 7.71 -16.49
N ASN A 67 -14.10 8.92 -15.97
CA ASN A 67 -14.99 9.11 -14.84
C ASN A 67 -14.56 8.30 -13.61
N GLU A 68 -13.26 8.38 -13.29
CA GLU A 68 -12.69 7.69 -12.14
C GLU A 68 -13.03 8.41 -10.83
N ILE A 69 -13.56 7.67 -9.87
CA ILE A 69 -13.73 8.20 -8.51
C ILE A 69 -12.35 8.32 -7.87
N CYS A 70 -12.09 9.48 -7.28
CA CYS A 70 -10.86 9.74 -6.53
C CYS A 70 -11.16 10.36 -5.17
N CYS A 71 -10.31 10.06 -4.20
CA CYS A 71 -10.23 10.84 -2.97
C CYS A 71 -9.41 12.12 -3.19
N VAL A 72 -9.86 13.21 -2.58
CA VAL A 72 -9.11 14.45 -2.53
C VAL A 72 -8.69 14.68 -1.09
N PHE A 73 -7.38 14.65 -0.84
CA PHE A 73 -6.81 14.86 0.48
C PHE A 73 -6.28 16.29 0.66
N PRO A 74 -6.27 16.82 1.89
CA PRO A 74 -5.75 18.16 2.16
C PRO A 74 -4.29 18.31 1.74
N ASP A 75 -3.93 19.50 1.24
CA ASP A 75 -2.53 19.82 0.94
C ASP A 75 -1.64 19.63 2.18
N GLY A 76 -0.44 19.13 1.95
CA GLY A 76 0.55 18.92 2.99
C GLY A 76 0.42 17.59 3.75
N LEU A 77 -0.63 16.80 3.54
CA LEU A 77 -0.69 15.45 4.12
C LEU A 77 0.50 14.62 3.64
N ALA A 78 0.80 14.67 2.35
CA ALA A 78 1.97 13.99 1.77
C ALA A 78 3.29 14.77 1.93
N ALA A 79 3.25 16.07 2.22
CA ALA A 79 4.46 16.85 2.48
C ALA A 79 5.11 16.55 3.85
N ARG A 80 4.37 15.92 4.77
CA ARG A 80 4.91 15.46 6.05
C ARG A 80 5.90 14.30 5.88
N ASN A 81 5.96 13.72 4.68
CA ASN A 81 6.83 12.60 4.31
C ASN A 81 8.23 13.03 3.82
N ARG A 82 8.76 14.18 4.26
CA ARG A 82 10.06 14.68 3.79
C ARG A 82 11.21 13.69 3.97
N GLU A 83 11.20 12.91 5.04
CA GLU A 83 12.25 11.91 5.28
C GLU A 83 12.14 10.68 4.38
N ALA A 84 10.92 10.23 4.09
CA ALA A 84 10.68 9.09 3.19
C ALA A 84 10.90 9.43 1.71
N THR A 85 10.87 10.72 1.36
CA THR A 85 11.06 11.20 -0.02
C THR A 85 12.46 11.73 -0.30
N ALA A 86 13.29 11.92 0.73
CA ALA A 86 14.63 12.52 0.59
C ALA A 86 15.52 11.78 -0.42
N ASP A 87 15.49 10.44 -0.41
CA ASP A 87 16.28 9.60 -1.32
C ASP A 87 15.70 9.51 -2.73
N SER A 88 14.42 9.81 -2.93
CA SER A 88 13.74 9.68 -4.23
C SER A 88 13.74 10.98 -5.05
N GLY A 89 14.21 12.09 -4.49
CA GLY A 89 14.10 13.43 -5.11
C GLY A 89 12.66 13.95 -5.21
N ILE A 90 11.69 13.26 -4.62
CA ILE A 90 10.28 13.65 -4.62
C ILE A 90 10.00 14.45 -3.36
N THR A 91 9.78 15.73 -3.52
CA THR A 91 9.52 16.65 -2.38
C THR A 91 8.06 16.65 -1.92
N ARG A 92 7.13 16.16 -2.77
CA ARG A 92 5.69 16.13 -2.49
C ARG A 92 5.01 15.05 -3.33
N ILE A 93 4.23 14.19 -2.69
CA ILE A 93 3.32 13.25 -3.36
C ILE A 93 2.00 14.00 -3.57
N ARG A 94 1.63 14.22 -4.84
CA ARG A 94 0.40 14.89 -5.22
C ARG A 94 -0.69 13.94 -5.66
N ALA A 95 -0.31 12.71 -6.03
CA ALA A 95 -1.22 11.70 -6.53
C ALA A 95 -0.78 10.29 -6.13
N MET A 96 -1.76 9.42 -5.88
CA MET A 96 -1.57 8.00 -5.58
C MET A 96 -2.56 7.18 -6.41
N LEU A 97 -2.11 6.08 -7.01
CA LEU A 97 -2.96 5.08 -7.66
C LEU A 97 -3.33 4.02 -6.64
N GLY A 98 -4.60 4.01 -6.24
CA GLY A 98 -5.13 3.05 -5.28
C GLY A 98 -5.80 1.84 -5.92
N ILE A 99 -6.17 0.88 -5.08
CA ILE A 99 -6.74 -0.40 -5.50
C ILE A 99 -8.07 -0.23 -6.27
N SER A 100 -8.85 0.81 -5.99
CA SER A 100 -10.10 1.09 -6.71
C SER A 100 -9.91 1.25 -8.22
N THR A 101 -8.78 1.81 -8.63
CA THR A 101 -8.39 1.92 -10.05
C THR A 101 -7.66 0.67 -10.52
N LEU A 102 -6.68 0.19 -9.75
CA LEU A 102 -5.81 -0.91 -10.16
C LEU A 102 -6.58 -2.22 -10.41
N ARG A 103 -7.63 -2.50 -9.62
CA ARG A 103 -8.48 -3.69 -9.81
C ARG A 103 -9.27 -3.73 -11.13
N LYS A 104 -9.31 -2.61 -11.87
CA LYS A 104 -9.93 -2.54 -13.21
C LYS A 104 -8.99 -3.04 -14.30
N LEU A 105 -7.72 -3.21 -13.96
CA LEU A 105 -6.70 -3.75 -14.85
C LEU A 105 -6.64 -5.27 -14.68
N SER A 106 -6.30 -5.98 -15.75
CA SER A 106 -6.21 -7.45 -15.73
C SER A 106 -4.93 -7.94 -15.08
N ALA A 107 -3.85 -7.19 -15.24
CA ALA A 107 -2.57 -7.49 -14.63
C ALA A 107 -1.78 -6.21 -14.34
N LEU A 108 -1.00 -6.31 -13.28
CA LEU A 108 0.03 -5.34 -12.88
C LEU A 108 1.32 -6.12 -12.65
N THR A 109 2.36 -5.78 -13.38
CA THR A 109 3.70 -6.33 -13.18
C THR A 109 4.66 -5.22 -12.80
N VAL A 110 5.35 -5.40 -11.68
CA VAL A 110 6.43 -4.51 -11.24
C VAL A 110 7.74 -5.26 -11.37
N ASP A 111 8.57 -4.83 -12.31
CA ASP A 111 9.92 -5.33 -12.48
C ASP A 111 10.90 -4.36 -11.82
N VAL A 112 11.35 -4.73 -10.63
CA VAL A 112 12.24 -3.90 -9.82
C VAL A 112 13.66 -3.85 -10.42
N GLU A 113 14.09 -4.93 -11.04
CA GLU A 113 15.43 -5.04 -11.64
C GLU A 113 15.59 -4.09 -12.83
N HIS A 114 14.57 -4.01 -13.68
CA HIS A 114 14.58 -3.14 -14.85
C HIS A 114 13.87 -1.79 -14.61
N GLY A 115 13.32 -1.56 -13.42
CA GLY A 115 12.63 -0.33 -13.08
C GLY A 115 11.37 -0.08 -13.91
N THR A 116 10.67 -1.14 -14.31
CA THR A 116 9.47 -1.01 -15.16
C THR A 116 8.20 -1.42 -14.44
N ILE A 117 7.09 -0.74 -14.78
CA ILE A 117 5.74 -1.09 -14.34
C ILE A 117 4.89 -1.30 -15.60
N THR A 118 4.33 -2.49 -15.74
CA THR A 118 3.47 -2.85 -16.87
C THR A 118 2.06 -3.08 -16.41
N PHE A 119 1.11 -2.51 -17.14
CA PHE A 119 -0.33 -2.66 -16.92
C PHE A 119 -0.96 -3.34 -18.14
N ASP A 120 -1.92 -4.22 -17.89
CA ASP A 120 -2.64 -4.94 -18.94
C ASP A 120 -4.15 -4.90 -18.65
N THR A 121 -4.96 -4.84 -19.72
CA THR A 121 -6.42 -4.94 -19.68
C THR A 121 -6.94 -6.19 -20.39
N GLY A 122 -6.07 -6.98 -21.01
CA GLY A 122 -6.41 -8.24 -21.67
C GLY A 122 -6.75 -9.35 -20.67
N LYS A 123 -7.44 -10.38 -21.12
CA LYS A 123 -7.67 -11.57 -20.31
C LYS A 123 -6.34 -12.28 -20.10
N GLN A 124 -5.90 -12.36 -18.84
CA GLN A 124 -4.74 -13.15 -18.46
C GLN A 124 -5.17 -14.58 -18.11
N PRO A 125 -4.49 -15.62 -18.64
CA PRO A 125 -4.75 -16.98 -18.19
C PRO A 125 -4.35 -17.09 -16.72
N GLN A 126 -5.27 -17.58 -15.88
CA GLN A 126 -4.91 -17.92 -14.50
C GLN A 126 -4.04 -19.19 -14.52
N THR A 127 -2.76 -19.00 -14.26
CA THR A 127 -1.80 -20.09 -14.15
C THR A 127 -1.39 -20.23 -12.69
N GLY A 128 -1.79 -21.31 -12.05
CA GLY A 128 -1.40 -21.61 -10.68
C GLY A 128 -2.50 -21.34 -9.64
N ILE A 129 -2.13 -21.54 -8.38
CA ILE A 129 -3.01 -21.33 -7.22
C ILE A 129 -3.03 -19.84 -6.89
N ALA A 130 -4.23 -19.28 -6.79
CA ALA A 130 -4.41 -17.90 -6.36
C ALA A 130 -3.90 -17.75 -4.92
N ASN A 131 -2.94 -16.84 -4.71
CA ASN A 131 -2.39 -16.52 -3.40
C ASN A 131 -2.63 -15.06 -2.97
N PHE A 132 -3.54 -14.38 -3.68
CA PHE A 132 -3.90 -13.00 -3.45
C PHE A 132 -5.41 -12.86 -3.33
N MET A 133 -5.86 -12.06 -2.38
CA MET A 133 -7.28 -11.75 -2.21
C MET A 133 -7.49 -10.29 -1.82
N LEU A 134 -8.68 -9.78 -2.14
CA LEU A 134 -9.16 -8.50 -1.63
C LEU A 134 -10.23 -8.77 -0.58
N LYS A 135 -10.04 -8.27 0.63
CA LYS A 135 -11.04 -8.23 1.68
C LYS A 135 -11.29 -6.77 2.05
N ASP A 136 -12.52 -6.30 1.87
CA ASP A 136 -12.91 -4.90 2.14
C ASP A 136 -12.01 -3.88 1.39
N ASN A 137 -11.67 -4.19 0.13
CA ASN A 137 -10.69 -3.46 -0.71
C ASN A 137 -9.24 -3.43 -0.18
N ILE A 138 -8.94 -4.19 0.86
CA ILE A 138 -7.58 -4.34 1.37
C ILE A 138 -6.95 -5.57 0.72
N PRO A 139 -5.77 -5.44 0.10
CA PRO A 139 -5.08 -6.56 -0.54
C PRO A 139 -4.34 -7.41 0.48
N TYR A 140 -4.55 -8.70 0.43
CA TYR A 140 -3.84 -9.70 1.24
C TYR A 140 -3.14 -10.72 0.37
N LEU A 141 -1.98 -11.15 0.82
CA LEU A 141 -1.16 -12.16 0.19
C LEU A 141 -1.02 -13.37 1.11
N TRP A 142 -1.36 -14.57 0.60
CA TRP A 142 -1.05 -15.83 1.27
C TRP A 142 0.39 -16.21 1.04
N LEU A 143 1.08 -16.53 2.12
CA LEU A 143 2.47 -16.94 2.12
C LEU A 143 2.76 -17.86 3.32
N GLU A 144 3.94 -18.44 3.37
CA GLU A 144 4.44 -19.16 4.54
C GLU A 144 5.63 -18.40 5.13
N LEU A 145 5.67 -18.28 6.45
CA LEU A 145 6.79 -17.71 7.20
C LEU A 145 7.45 -18.83 8.03
N ASN A 146 8.65 -19.27 7.68
CA ASN A 146 9.29 -20.45 8.26
C ASN A 146 8.36 -21.69 8.27
N GLY A 147 7.59 -21.90 7.21
CA GLY A 147 6.60 -22.97 7.09
C GLY A 147 5.27 -22.73 7.81
N ILE A 148 5.09 -21.57 8.46
CA ILE A 148 3.83 -21.18 9.11
C ILE A 148 2.97 -20.46 8.09
N PRO A 149 1.74 -20.95 7.79
CA PRO A 149 0.81 -20.22 6.91
C PRO A 149 0.49 -18.84 7.50
N ALA A 150 0.55 -17.82 6.67
CA ALA A 150 0.25 -16.45 7.07
C ALA A 150 -0.48 -15.72 5.93
N MET A 151 -1.37 -14.83 6.30
CA MET A 151 -2.01 -13.89 5.38
C MET A 151 -1.56 -12.49 5.75
N MET A 152 -0.84 -11.84 4.85
CA MET A 152 -0.27 -10.52 5.11
C MET A 152 -0.91 -9.46 4.24
N HIS A 153 -1.17 -8.29 4.81
CA HIS A 153 -1.51 -7.11 4.04
C HIS A 153 -0.37 -6.76 3.10
N TRP A 154 -0.71 -6.56 1.82
CA TRP A 154 0.24 -6.20 0.78
C TRP A 154 0.09 -4.72 0.44
N ASP A 155 1.11 -3.95 0.73
CA ASP A 155 1.10 -2.49 0.57
C ASP A 155 2.36 -2.01 -0.15
N THR A 156 2.22 -1.55 -1.39
CA THR A 156 3.34 -0.99 -2.18
C THR A 156 3.63 0.48 -1.86
N GLY A 157 2.74 1.15 -1.14
CA GLY A 157 2.93 2.50 -0.60
C GLY A 157 3.77 2.52 0.68
N MET A 158 3.85 1.38 1.37
CA MET A 158 4.59 1.26 2.61
C MET A 158 6.11 1.24 2.38
N ASN A 159 6.82 2.12 3.05
CA ASN A 159 8.29 2.14 3.11
C ASN A 159 8.80 1.64 4.47
N ALA A 160 8.36 0.46 4.89
CA ALA A 160 8.75 -0.13 6.16
C ALA A 160 9.15 -1.60 6.00
N LYS A 161 9.79 -2.17 7.01
CA LYS A 161 10.03 -3.61 7.08
C LYS A 161 8.72 -4.35 7.32
N PRO A 162 8.59 -5.61 6.86
CA PRO A 162 7.43 -6.45 7.16
C PRO A 162 7.14 -6.50 8.66
N ARG A 163 5.87 -6.54 9.03
CA ARG A 163 5.42 -6.54 10.42
C ARG A 163 4.55 -7.75 10.73
N LEU A 164 4.68 -8.27 11.94
CA LEU A 164 3.84 -9.28 12.54
C LEU A 164 3.18 -8.71 13.79
N SER A 165 1.97 -9.13 14.07
CA SER A 165 1.33 -8.82 15.35
C SER A 165 2.00 -9.60 16.49
N GLY A 166 1.97 -9.03 17.68
CA GLY A 166 2.41 -9.72 18.90
C GLY A 166 1.64 -11.02 19.14
N LYS A 167 0.35 -11.06 18.77
CA LYS A 167 -0.49 -12.26 18.86
C LYS A 167 0.04 -13.36 17.94
N PHE A 168 0.25 -13.09 16.65
CA PHE A 168 0.82 -14.07 15.72
C PHE A 168 2.17 -14.60 16.21
N TYR A 169 3.04 -13.71 16.71
CA TYR A 169 4.31 -14.15 17.27
C TYR A 169 4.12 -15.06 18.49
N ALA A 170 3.24 -14.71 19.42
CA ALA A 170 3.01 -15.51 20.63
C ALA A 170 2.51 -16.92 20.31
N GLU A 171 1.61 -17.04 19.33
CA GLU A 171 1.06 -18.32 18.89
C GLU A 171 2.10 -19.21 18.19
N HIS A 172 3.11 -18.62 17.56
CA HIS A 172 4.11 -19.34 16.74
C HIS A 172 5.56 -19.17 17.23
N ALA A 173 5.76 -18.74 18.48
CA ALA A 173 7.07 -18.41 19.02
C ALA A 173 8.10 -19.56 18.97
N SER A 174 7.64 -20.81 18.98
CA SER A 174 8.52 -21.99 18.87
C SER A 174 9.12 -22.18 17.48
N SER A 175 8.48 -21.65 16.44
CA SER A 175 8.88 -21.78 15.03
C SER A 175 9.50 -20.49 14.47
N LEU A 176 9.45 -19.41 15.23
CA LEU A 176 10.01 -18.12 14.86
C LEU A 176 11.31 -17.83 15.64
N PRO A 177 12.21 -17.00 15.10
CA PRO A 177 13.38 -16.54 15.83
C PRO A 177 12.99 -15.85 17.14
N LYS A 178 13.90 -15.88 18.12
CA LYS A 178 13.71 -15.17 19.39
C LYS A 178 13.62 -13.66 19.15
N LEU A 179 12.78 -12.98 19.94
CA LEU A 179 12.69 -11.52 19.93
C LEU A 179 14.03 -10.88 20.27
N GLY A 180 14.44 -9.94 19.46
CA GLY A 180 15.52 -9.02 19.77
C GLY A 180 15.11 -8.00 20.84
N SER A 181 15.99 -7.04 21.13
CA SER A 181 15.68 -5.93 22.03
C SER A 181 14.57 -5.02 21.45
N VAL A 182 13.85 -4.35 22.35
CA VAL A 182 12.85 -3.34 21.99
C VAL A 182 13.52 -2.18 21.26
N ARG A 183 12.96 -1.78 20.13
CA ARG A 183 13.35 -0.61 19.34
C ARG A 183 12.16 0.31 19.14
N ARG A 184 12.43 1.55 18.75
CA ARG A 184 11.42 2.52 18.32
C ARG A 184 11.42 2.64 16.81
N GLY A 185 10.24 2.77 16.23
CA GLY A 185 10.02 3.07 14.82
C GLY A 185 9.02 4.20 14.69
N SER A 186 9.03 4.82 13.54
CA SER A 186 8.00 5.78 13.13
C SER A 186 7.45 5.38 11.78
N GLU A 187 6.21 5.73 11.54
CA GLU A 187 5.56 5.59 10.25
C GLU A 187 4.71 6.81 9.96
N ILE A 188 4.42 7.00 8.70
CA ILE A 188 3.53 8.05 8.24
C ILE A 188 2.33 7.37 7.60
N THR A 189 1.18 7.63 8.17
CA THR A 189 -0.10 7.14 7.70
C THR A 189 -0.94 8.30 7.18
N ALA A 190 -2.10 8.00 6.61
CA ALA A 190 -3.09 9.02 6.27
C ALA A 190 -3.52 9.87 7.48
N ALA A 191 -3.43 9.33 8.70
CA ALA A 191 -3.71 10.05 9.94
C ALA A 191 -2.54 10.91 10.47
N GLY A 192 -1.36 10.82 9.85
CA GLY A 192 -0.15 11.55 10.25
C GLY A 192 1.00 10.63 10.70
N ALA A 193 2.01 11.20 11.34
CA ALA A 193 3.14 10.45 11.88
C ALA A 193 2.73 9.72 13.17
N ALA A 194 3.04 8.43 13.25
CA ALA A 194 2.85 7.61 14.44
C ALA A 194 4.17 6.98 14.86
N GLU A 195 4.44 6.98 16.16
CA GLU A 195 5.57 6.24 16.73
C GLU A 195 5.07 4.92 17.30
N TYR A 196 5.86 3.87 17.16
CA TYR A 196 5.56 2.56 17.70
C TYR A 196 6.83 1.88 18.24
N ARG A 197 6.63 0.90 19.13
CA ARG A 197 7.71 0.04 19.64
C ARG A 197 7.62 -1.32 18.97
N TYR A 198 8.76 -1.89 18.65
CA TYR A 198 8.84 -3.19 18.02
C TYR A 198 10.04 -4.00 18.50
N HIS A 199 9.95 -5.31 18.33
CA HIS A 199 11.07 -6.22 18.43
C HIS A 199 11.48 -6.67 17.02
N ALA A 200 12.77 -6.67 16.73
CA ALA A 200 13.25 -7.18 15.46
C ALA A 200 13.42 -8.71 15.51
N LEU A 201 12.95 -9.38 14.48
CA LEU A 201 13.28 -10.77 14.16
C LEU A 201 14.16 -10.76 12.92
N GLY A 202 15.14 -11.65 12.85
CA GLY A 202 15.99 -11.80 11.67
C GLY A 202 15.87 -13.17 11.03
N GLY A 203 16.17 -13.25 9.74
CA GLY A 203 16.33 -14.52 9.05
C GLY A 203 15.04 -15.33 8.88
N ILE A 204 13.90 -14.70 8.65
CA ILE A 204 12.64 -15.38 8.35
C ILE A 204 12.58 -15.74 6.86
N CYS A 205 12.41 -17.05 6.57
CA CYS A 205 12.12 -17.52 5.23
C CYS A 205 10.65 -17.26 4.91
N ALA A 206 10.38 -16.43 3.92
CA ALA A 206 9.04 -16.23 3.36
C ALA A 206 8.90 -17.00 2.05
N LYS A 207 7.88 -17.86 1.95
CA LYS A 207 7.56 -18.59 0.72
C LYS A 207 6.27 -18.07 0.13
N ILE A 208 6.36 -17.55 -1.09
CA ILE A 208 5.26 -16.97 -1.84
C ILE A 208 5.07 -17.80 -3.11
N GLY A 209 4.03 -18.60 -3.17
CA GLY A 209 3.84 -19.59 -4.24
C GLY A 209 5.02 -20.57 -4.28
N SER A 210 5.74 -20.64 -5.41
CA SER A 210 6.94 -21.48 -5.58
C SER A 210 8.26 -20.76 -5.23
N ARG A 211 8.22 -19.50 -4.82
CA ARG A 211 9.41 -18.69 -4.56
C ARG A 211 9.67 -18.57 -3.07
N GLU A 212 10.94 -18.65 -2.69
CA GLU A 212 11.41 -18.42 -1.34
C GLU A 212 12.33 -17.21 -1.29
N VAL A 213 12.17 -16.40 -0.24
CA VAL A 213 13.01 -15.22 0.02
C VAL A 213 13.29 -15.13 1.52
N ILE A 214 14.54 -14.77 1.85
CA ILE A 214 14.90 -14.51 3.24
C ILE A 214 14.60 -13.04 3.54
N LEU A 215 13.73 -12.82 4.52
CA LEU A 215 13.47 -11.51 5.08
C LEU A 215 14.52 -11.22 6.15
N PRO A 216 15.45 -10.28 5.90
CA PRO A 216 16.58 -10.06 6.83
C PRO A 216 16.13 -9.46 8.17
N GLU A 217 15.03 -8.72 8.16
CA GLU A 217 14.38 -8.14 9.35
C GLU A 217 12.87 -8.16 9.19
N VAL A 218 12.18 -8.67 10.19
CA VAL A 218 10.73 -8.55 10.36
C VAL A 218 10.47 -7.92 11.72
N ARG A 219 9.50 -7.04 11.85
CA ARG A 219 9.18 -6.33 13.10
C ARG A 219 7.97 -6.96 13.77
N VAL A 220 8.08 -7.27 15.05
CA VAL A 220 6.93 -7.69 15.87
C VAL A 220 6.46 -6.50 16.68
N VAL A 221 5.18 -6.14 16.54
CA VAL A 221 4.55 -5.01 17.22
C VAL A 221 3.49 -5.55 18.16
N PHE A 222 3.54 -5.14 19.45
CA PHE A 222 2.64 -5.65 20.49
C PHE A 222 1.56 -4.62 20.90
N ASP A 223 1.83 -3.34 20.69
CA ASP A 223 1.06 -2.24 21.30
C ASP A 223 0.07 -1.58 20.34
N THR A 224 -0.19 -2.16 19.18
CA THR A 224 -1.14 -1.57 18.24
C THR A 224 -2.44 -2.39 18.22
N GLU A 225 -3.55 -1.74 18.52
CA GLU A 225 -4.89 -2.12 18.04
C GLU A 225 -4.99 -1.88 16.52
N ASP A 226 -3.91 -2.21 15.80
CA ASP A 226 -3.76 -1.82 14.41
C ASP A 226 -4.72 -2.64 13.54
N MET A 227 -5.61 -1.94 12.87
CA MET A 227 -6.56 -2.50 11.90
C MET A 227 -5.88 -3.27 10.74
N HIS A 228 -4.54 -3.22 10.69
CA HIS A 228 -3.73 -3.82 9.63
C HIS A 228 -2.83 -4.97 10.09
N THR A 229 -2.85 -5.34 11.37
CA THR A 229 -2.23 -6.60 11.76
C THR A 229 -3.11 -7.72 11.23
N ALA A 230 -2.61 -8.48 10.26
CA ALA A 230 -3.34 -9.59 9.68
C ALA A 230 -3.75 -10.57 10.80
N GLU A 231 -5.00 -10.48 11.24
CA GLU A 231 -5.63 -11.62 11.87
C GLU A 231 -5.79 -12.65 10.76
N VAL A 232 -5.07 -13.75 10.89
CA VAL A 232 -5.39 -14.94 10.10
C VAL A 232 -6.81 -15.31 10.54
N PRO A 233 -7.83 -15.24 9.66
CA PRO A 233 -9.12 -15.77 10.00
C PRO A 233 -8.89 -17.23 10.35
N GLY A 234 -9.22 -17.61 11.59
CA GLY A 234 -9.20 -19.02 11.97
C GLY A 234 -10.02 -19.81 10.97
N TYR A 235 -9.52 -20.97 10.58
CA TYR A 235 -10.34 -22.02 9.99
C TYR A 235 -11.41 -22.45 11.01
#